data_7b50c7d4e01e8350f6e1e6dbb8642511
#
_entry.id   7b50c7d4e01e8350f6e1e6dbb8642511
#
_cell.length_a   1.000
_cell.length_b   1.000
_cell.length_c   1.000
_cell.angle_alpha   90.00
_cell.angle_beta   90.00
_cell.angle_gamma   90.00
#
_symmetry.space_group_name_H-M   'P 1'
#
loop_
_entity.id
_entity.type
_entity.pdbx_description
1 polymer ?
#
loop_
_entity_poly.entity_id
_entity_poly.type
_entity_poly.pdbx_seq_one_letter_code
_entity_poly.pdbx_strand_id
1 'polypeptide(L)'
;RLNILLGDENEKRKLIIKEMQADMKQFGDARRTLVEEAGRAVLTQTTADEPITLILSEKGWIRSRAGHNLDLSQTAFKEGDRLKQTLEGRTVLPVVILDSLGRTYTLDAAEIPGGRGDGVPVSSLMELQNGAKPVAMLTGQPEQHYLLSGSGGYGFIAKLADMVGRVKAGKVVMTVDSSETVLPPVAVYASSLINPDCKVVLASSDHRLLAFSIGELKVMPKGRGLQLMSLTDGASLEHVMVTTSPEFTVVSVGRRGAEHQEKLRIADIDGKRGKKGKVLEISGRLKSLS
;
A
#
# COMPACT_ATOMS: atom_id res chain seq x y z
N ARG A 1 -48.83 -3.11 -64.35
CA ARG A 1 -47.64 -3.52 -63.52
C ARG A 1 -46.76 -2.34 -63.17
N LEU A 2 -46.43 -1.45 -64.16
CA LEU A 2 -45.60 -0.23 -63.90
C LEU A 2 -46.31 0.79 -62.97
N ASN A 3 -47.62 0.97 -63.13
CA ASN A 3 -48.37 1.90 -62.24
C ASN A 3 -48.47 1.44 -60.78
N ILE A 4 -48.44 0.11 -60.53
CA ILE A 4 -48.43 -0.47 -59.19
C ILE A 4 -47.04 -0.24 -58.57
N LEU A 5 -45.99 -0.44 -59.35
CA LEU A 5 -44.61 -0.23 -58.90
C LEU A 5 -44.32 1.26 -58.63
N LEU A 6 -44.94 2.17 -59.36
CA LEU A 6 -44.74 3.62 -59.13
C LEU A 6 -45.53 4.17 -57.96
N GLY A 7 -46.67 3.50 -57.58
CA GLY A 7 -47.58 3.93 -56.53
C GLY A 7 -47.35 3.29 -55.14
N ASP A 8 -46.69 2.13 -55.08
CA ASP A 8 -46.53 1.38 -53.87
C ASP A 8 -45.05 1.23 -53.48
N GLU A 9 -44.63 1.84 -52.37
CA GLU A 9 -43.25 1.78 -51.85
C GLU A 9 -42.84 0.35 -51.48
N ASN A 10 -43.76 -0.50 -51.08
CA ASN A 10 -43.43 -1.89 -50.70
C ASN A 10 -43.11 -2.72 -51.93
N GLU A 11 -43.83 -2.50 -53.05
CA GLU A 11 -43.60 -3.19 -54.29
C GLU A 11 -42.26 -2.74 -54.94
N LYS A 12 -41.92 -1.46 -54.81
CA LYS A 12 -40.57 -0.94 -55.17
C LYS A 12 -39.48 -1.62 -54.39
N ARG A 13 -39.60 -1.73 -53.06
CA ARG A 13 -38.63 -2.41 -52.19
C ARG A 13 -38.45 -3.87 -52.54
N LYS A 14 -39.56 -4.59 -52.80
CA LYS A 14 -39.50 -5.98 -53.24
C LYS A 14 -38.76 -6.14 -54.55
N LEU A 15 -38.99 -5.27 -55.49
CA LEU A 15 -38.31 -5.28 -56.78
C LEU A 15 -36.79 -5.07 -56.59
N ILE A 16 -36.43 -4.02 -55.85
CA ILE A 16 -35.03 -3.71 -55.56
C ILE A 16 -34.31 -4.84 -54.89
N ILE A 17 -34.94 -5.46 -53.84
CA ILE A 17 -34.37 -6.62 -53.14
C ILE A 17 -34.15 -7.79 -54.11
N LYS A 18 -35.13 -8.05 -54.98
CA LYS A 18 -35.04 -9.13 -55.97
C LYS A 18 -33.92 -8.89 -57.00
N GLU A 19 -33.75 -7.66 -57.48
CA GLU A 19 -32.69 -7.30 -58.41
C GLU A 19 -31.33 -7.41 -57.71
N MET A 20 -31.18 -6.85 -56.50
CA MET A 20 -29.96 -6.99 -55.71
C MET A 20 -29.59 -8.45 -55.44
N GLN A 21 -30.56 -9.33 -55.14
CA GLN A 21 -30.32 -10.75 -54.94
C GLN A 21 -29.87 -11.44 -56.26
N ALA A 22 -30.41 -11.02 -57.39
CA ALA A 22 -29.99 -11.54 -58.69
C ALA A 22 -28.56 -11.13 -59.02
N ASP A 23 -28.21 -9.85 -58.79
CA ASP A 23 -26.86 -9.31 -58.98
C ASP A 23 -25.86 -9.97 -58.04
N MET A 24 -26.24 -10.18 -56.77
CA MET A 24 -25.40 -10.92 -55.79
C MET A 24 -25.14 -12.37 -56.25
N LYS A 25 -26.12 -13.00 -56.88
CA LYS A 25 -25.95 -14.39 -57.36
C LYS A 25 -25.10 -14.47 -58.61
N GLN A 26 -25.16 -13.45 -59.47
CA GLN A 26 -24.44 -13.39 -60.75
C GLN A 26 -23.02 -12.86 -60.62
N PHE A 27 -22.81 -11.84 -59.76
CA PHE A 27 -21.55 -11.09 -59.64
C PHE A 27 -20.89 -11.19 -58.26
N GLY A 28 -21.57 -11.82 -57.29
CA GLY A 28 -21.00 -11.98 -55.93
C GLY A 28 -19.87 -13.00 -55.94
N ASP A 29 -18.74 -12.57 -55.45
CA ASP A 29 -17.58 -13.43 -55.16
C ASP A 29 -17.50 -13.77 -53.67
N ALA A 30 -16.74 -14.80 -53.33
CA ALA A 30 -16.49 -15.16 -51.96
C ALA A 30 -15.77 -14.02 -51.23
N ARG A 31 -16.20 -13.73 -50.02
CA ARG A 31 -15.57 -12.70 -49.18
C ARG A 31 -14.09 -12.99 -49.01
N ARG A 32 -13.24 -12.05 -49.49
CA ARG A 32 -11.78 -12.16 -49.45
C ARG A 32 -11.19 -11.75 -48.10
N THR A 33 -11.94 -11.02 -47.29
CA THR A 33 -11.54 -10.62 -45.94
C THR A 33 -12.00 -11.69 -44.94
N LEU A 34 -11.03 -12.39 -44.34
CA LEU A 34 -11.25 -13.18 -43.14
C LEU A 34 -11.43 -12.22 -41.97
N VAL A 35 -12.58 -12.27 -41.31
CA VAL A 35 -12.75 -11.67 -39.97
C VAL A 35 -12.45 -12.78 -38.99
N GLU A 36 -11.20 -12.86 -38.60
CA GLU A 36 -10.82 -13.71 -37.45
C GLU A 36 -11.00 -12.84 -36.19
N GLU A 37 -11.59 -13.45 -35.13
CA GLU A 37 -11.43 -12.88 -33.79
C GLU A 37 -9.95 -12.90 -33.49
N ALA A 38 -9.31 -11.74 -33.65
CA ALA A 38 -7.98 -11.55 -33.13
C ALA A 38 -8.09 -11.77 -31.62
N GLY A 39 -7.59 -12.90 -31.13
CA GLY A 39 -7.35 -13.08 -29.72
C GLY A 39 -6.63 -11.81 -29.27
N ARG A 40 -7.18 -11.12 -28.27
CA ARG A 40 -6.56 -9.92 -27.68
C ARG A 40 -5.11 -10.27 -27.43
N ALA A 41 -4.21 -9.74 -28.25
CA ALA A 41 -2.78 -9.83 -27.97
C ALA A 41 -2.61 -9.11 -26.63
N VAL A 42 -2.54 -9.88 -25.55
CA VAL A 42 -2.01 -9.40 -24.29
C VAL A 42 -0.54 -9.13 -24.59
N LEU A 43 -0.23 -7.90 -24.98
CA LEU A 43 1.12 -7.40 -24.93
C LEU A 43 1.50 -7.45 -23.46
N THR A 44 1.95 -8.62 -23.01
CA THR A 44 2.71 -8.73 -21.77
C THR A 44 4.00 -7.99 -22.09
N GLN A 45 4.03 -6.69 -21.78
CA GLN A 45 5.31 -6.01 -21.62
C GLN A 45 6.00 -6.79 -20.52
N THR A 46 6.94 -7.63 -20.90
CA THR A 46 7.85 -8.28 -19.96
C THR A 46 8.70 -7.16 -19.37
N THR A 47 8.26 -6.60 -18.26
CA THR A 47 9.05 -5.66 -17.47
C THR A 47 10.31 -6.42 -17.04
N ALA A 48 11.49 -5.91 -17.40
CA ALA A 48 12.73 -6.50 -16.96
C ALA A 48 12.77 -6.51 -15.42
N ASP A 49 13.15 -7.64 -14.82
CA ASP A 49 13.23 -7.77 -13.38
C ASP A 49 14.53 -7.15 -12.86
N GLU A 50 14.47 -5.87 -12.49
CA GLU A 50 15.62 -5.09 -12.05
C GLU A 50 15.45 -4.62 -10.60
N PRO A 51 16.55 -4.50 -9.83
CA PRO A 51 16.52 -3.92 -8.50
C PRO A 51 16.25 -2.41 -8.60
N ILE A 52 15.37 -1.94 -7.74
CA ILE A 52 15.01 -0.51 -7.63
C ILE A 52 14.92 -0.07 -6.18
N THR A 53 15.20 1.18 -5.93
CA THR A 53 14.93 1.87 -4.66
C THR A 53 13.84 2.90 -4.89
N LEU A 54 12.75 2.75 -4.16
CA LEU A 54 11.63 3.68 -4.13
C LEU A 54 11.87 4.73 -3.05
N ILE A 55 11.53 5.98 -3.35
CA ILE A 55 11.73 7.12 -2.47
C ILE A 55 10.41 7.86 -2.33
N LEU A 56 9.91 7.97 -1.10
CA LEU A 56 8.71 8.74 -0.75
C LEU A 56 9.11 9.94 0.09
N SER A 57 8.61 11.12 -0.25
CA SER A 57 8.80 12.33 0.53
C SER A 57 7.66 12.56 1.53
N GLU A 58 7.85 13.45 2.50
CA GLU A 58 6.82 13.80 3.49
C GLU A 58 5.59 14.47 2.85
N LYS A 59 5.78 15.25 1.79
CA LYS A 59 4.68 15.86 1.03
C LYS A 59 4.01 14.88 0.05
N GLY A 60 4.43 13.60 0.02
CA GLY A 60 3.81 12.55 -0.80
C GLY A 60 4.27 12.55 -2.25
N TRP A 61 5.52 12.95 -2.53
CA TRP A 61 6.14 12.76 -3.84
C TRP A 61 6.86 11.42 -3.88
N ILE A 62 6.68 10.69 -5.00
CA ILE A 62 7.28 9.37 -5.19
C ILE A 62 8.15 9.36 -6.45
N ARG A 63 9.27 8.66 -6.37
CA ARG A 63 10.19 8.37 -7.48
C ARG A 63 10.91 7.06 -7.26
N SER A 64 11.49 6.51 -8.32
CA SER A 64 12.33 5.32 -8.27
C SER A 64 13.77 5.64 -8.71
N ARG A 65 14.72 4.83 -8.24
CA ARG A 65 16.10 4.80 -8.72
C ARG A 65 16.52 3.36 -8.94
N ALA A 66 17.30 3.11 -9.99
CA ALA A 66 17.87 1.80 -10.25
C ALA A 66 18.89 1.43 -9.18
N GLY A 67 18.87 0.16 -8.74
CA GLY A 67 19.80 -0.39 -7.75
C GLY A 67 19.29 -0.35 -6.32
N HIS A 68 19.99 -1.07 -5.44
CA HIS A 68 19.84 -1.09 -3.99
C HIS A 68 21.04 -0.43 -3.30
N ASN A 69 20.95 -0.24 -1.97
CA ASN A 69 22.01 0.36 -1.14
C ASN A 69 22.51 1.72 -1.65
N LEU A 70 21.59 2.56 -2.13
CA LEU A 70 21.92 3.87 -2.67
C LEU A 70 22.22 4.86 -1.55
N ASP A 71 23.29 5.65 -1.72
CA ASP A 71 23.50 6.83 -0.88
C ASP A 71 22.50 7.92 -1.27
N LEU A 72 21.56 8.19 -0.37
CA LEU A 72 20.50 9.18 -0.53
C LEU A 72 20.78 10.49 0.21
N SER A 73 21.96 10.64 0.84
CA SER A 73 22.35 11.84 1.59
C SER A 73 22.34 13.12 0.75
N GLN A 74 22.67 12.98 -0.54
CA GLN A 74 22.69 14.06 -1.54
C GLN A 74 21.39 14.15 -2.36
N THR A 75 20.33 13.47 -1.92
CA THR A 75 19.07 13.47 -2.66
C THR A 75 18.32 14.79 -2.44
N ALA A 76 18.20 15.58 -3.50
CA ALA A 76 17.43 16.81 -3.47
C ALA A 76 15.92 16.53 -3.38
N PHE A 77 15.22 17.33 -2.59
CA PHE A 77 13.77 17.38 -2.50
C PHE A 77 13.29 18.80 -2.82
N LYS A 78 12.01 18.96 -3.12
CA LYS A 78 11.41 20.29 -3.26
C LYS A 78 11.55 21.11 -1.99
N GLU A 79 11.51 22.41 -2.13
CA GLU A 79 11.62 23.34 -1.01
C GLU A 79 10.62 23.00 0.11
N GLY A 80 11.15 22.86 1.32
CA GLY A 80 10.38 22.49 2.51
C GLY A 80 9.82 21.05 2.47
N ASP A 81 10.35 20.16 1.63
CA ASP A 81 10.05 18.72 1.62
C ASP A 81 11.31 17.93 2.01
N ARG A 82 11.12 16.72 2.51
CA ARG A 82 12.21 15.84 2.94
C ARG A 82 11.84 14.38 2.78
N LEU A 83 12.85 13.54 2.93
CA LEU A 83 12.69 12.09 2.90
C LEU A 83 11.74 11.63 3.99
N LYS A 84 10.73 10.84 3.60
CA LYS A 84 9.85 10.12 4.52
C LYS A 84 10.23 8.65 4.63
N GLN A 85 10.38 7.98 3.50
CA GLN A 85 10.69 6.55 3.47
C GLN A 85 11.47 6.19 2.22
N THR A 86 12.38 5.24 2.36
CA THR A 86 13.01 4.50 1.27
C THR A 86 12.58 3.05 1.34
N LEU A 87 12.41 2.41 0.19
CA LEU A 87 12.01 1.02 0.11
C LEU A 87 12.74 0.36 -1.06
N GLU A 88 13.53 -0.66 -0.77
CA GLU A 88 14.17 -1.47 -1.79
C GLU A 88 13.22 -2.53 -2.30
N GLY A 89 13.15 -2.69 -3.60
CA GLY A 89 12.23 -3.60 -4.27
C GLY A 89 12.72 -4.00 -5.65
N ARG A 90 11.83 -4.56 -6.45
CA ARG A 90 12.11 -4.95 -7.84
C ARG A 90 10.99 -4.43 -8.73
N THR A 91 11.32 -4.18 -10.00
CA THR A 91 10.37 -3.66 -11.00
C THR A 91 9.14 -4.52 -11.21
N VAL A 92 9.25 -5.83 -10.95
CA VAL A 92 8.17 -6.82 -11.12
C VAL A 92 7.30 -6.99 -9.88
N LEU A 93 7.67 -6.39 -8.75
CA LEU A 93 6.91 -6.48 -7.51
C LEU A 93 5.90 -5.33 -7.39
N PRO A 94 4.71 -5.58 -6.83
CA PRO A 94 3.75 -4.52 -6.59
C PRO A 94 4.26 -3.55 -5.51
N VAL A 95 3.98 -2.28 -5.70
CA VAL A 95 4.17 -1.25 -4.68
C VAL A 95 2.82 -0.90 -4.09
N VAL A 96 2.66 -1.17 -2.80
CA VAL A 96 1.43 -0.89 -2.08
C VAL A 96 1.64 0.35 -1.22
N ILE A 97 0.79 1.35 -1.39
CA ILE A 97 0.77 2.55 -0.55
C ILE A 97 -0.38 2.44 0.44
N LEU A 98 -0.07 2.56 1.72
CA LEU A 98 -1.04 2.62 2.80
C LEU A 98 -1.26 4.08 3.17
N ASP A 99 -2.52 4.50 3.27
CA ASP A 99 -2.89 5.85 3.67
C ASP A 99 -3.30 5.96 5.16
N SER A 100 -3.47 7.18 5.63
CA SER A 100 -3.84 7.49 7.01
C SER A 100 -5.25 7.04 7.41
N LEU A 101 -6.10 6.69 6.45
CA LEU A 101 -7.46 6.22 6.66
C LEU A 101 -7.58 4.69 6.57
N GLY A 102 -6.47 3.97 6.40
CA GLY A 102 -6.42 2.51 6.35
C GLY A 102 -6.76 1.90 5.00
N ARG A 103 -6.68 2.68 3.91
CA ARG A 103 -6.79 2.16 2.54
C ARG A 103 -5.43 1.86 1.96
N THR A 104 -5.40 0.86 1.11
CA THR A 104 -4.22 0.50 0.33
C THR A 104 -4.49 0.72 -1.15
N TYR A 105 -3.47 1.21 -1.83
CA TYR A 105 -3.45 1.46 -3.27
C TYR A 105 -2.26 0.70 -3.85
N THR A 106 -2.46 0.08 -4.99
CA THR A 106 -1.39 -0.70 -5.64
C THR A 106 -0.95 0.02 -6.90
N LEU A 107 0.35 0.20 -7.02
CA LEU A 107 1.03 0.75 -8.18
C LEU A 107 1.95 -0.31 -8.77
N ASP A 108 2.08 -0.28 -10.09
CA ASP A 108 3.18 -0.97 -10.76
C ASP A 108 4.47 -0.20 -10.53
N ALA A 109 5.51 -0.88 -10.06
CA ALA A 109 6.81 -0.25 -9.84
C ALA A 109 7.39 0.37 -11.12
N ALA A 110 7.08 -0.22 -12.28
CA ALA A 110 7.47 0.28 -13.59
C ALA A 110 6.80 1.61 -13.99
N GLU A 111 5.62 1.93 -13.42
CA GLU A 111 4.91 3.19 -13.66
C GLU A 111 5.45 4.35 -12.82
N ILE A 112 6.27 4.06 -11.80
CA ILE A 112 6.83 5.08 -10.92
C ILE A 112 8.00 5.75 -11.64
N PRO A 113 7.98 7.08 -11.83
CA PRO A 113 9.03 7.78 -12.56
C PRO A 113 10.40 7.54 -11.96
N GLY A 114 11.34 7.16 -12.84
CA GLY A 114 12.74 7.00 -12.49
C GLY A 114 13.56 8.27 -12.73
N GLY A 115 14.78 8.31 -12.18
CA GLY A 115 15.79 9.32 -12.51
C GLY A 115 16.10 10.32 -11.42
N ARG A 116 16.69 11.47 -11.86
CA ARG A 116 17.20 12.52 -10.97
C ARG A 116 16.16 13.60 -10.60
N GLY A 117 14.98 13.58 -11.23
CA GLY A 117 13.91 14.55 -10.97
C GLY A 117 13.25 14.39 -9.60
N ASP A 118 12.33 15.31 -9.29
CA ASP A 118 11.60 15.30 -8.00
C ASP A 118 10.59 14.16 -7.88
N GLY A 119 10.29 13.45 -8.98
CA GLY A 119 9.24 12.45 -9.06
C GLY A 119 7.87 13.06 -9.34
N VAL A 120 6.82 12.36 -8.96
CA VAL A 120 5.43 12.80 -9.12
C VAL A 120 4.67 12.70 -7.78
N PRO A 121 3.64 13.52 -7.57
CA PRO A 121 2.78 13.35 -6.40
C PRO A 121 2.04 12.01 -6.50
N VAL A 122 1.96 11.29 -5.40
CA VAL A 122 1.24 10.01 -5.30
C VAL A 122 -0.21 10.16 -5.79
N SER A 123 -0.83 11.31 -5.55
CA SER A 123 -2.19 11.63 -6.00
C SER A 123 -2.37 11.68 -7.52
N SER A 124 -1.29 11.75 -8.30
CA SER A 124 -1.37 11.64 -9.76
C SER A 124 -1.43 10.19 -10.28
N LEU A 125 -0.99 9.24 -9.44
CA LEU A 125 -0.95 7.82 -9.78
C LEU A 125 -2.16 7.04 -9.23
N MET A 126 -2.82 7.56 -8.19
CA MET A 126 -3.96 6.92 -7.53
C MET A 126 -5.00 7.95 -7.05
N GLU A 127 -6.23 7.49 -6.86
CA GLU A 127 -7.34 8.32 -6.37
C GLU A 127 -7.39 8.29 -4.84
N LEU A 128 -6.53 9.11 -4.20
CA LEU A 128 -6.56 9.28 -2.75
C LEU A 128 -7.89 9.87 -2.29
N GLN A 129 -8.44 9.34 -1.20
CA GLN A 129 -9.61 9.95 -0.56
C GLN A 129 -9.29 11.35 -0.02
N ASN A 130 -10.32 12.19 0.04
CA ASN A 130 -10.17 13.56 0.54
C ASN A 130 -9.65 13.54 1.99
N GLY A 131 -8.57 14.27 2.24
CA GLY A 131 -7.90 14.31 3.53
C GLY A 131 -6.92 13.16 3.83
N ALA A 132 -6.90 12.10 3.02
CA ALA A 132 -5.96 11.01 3.17
C ALA A 132 -4.52 11.42 2.83
N LYS A 133 -3.57 10.93 3.62
CA LYS A 133 -2.13 11.13 3.40
C LYS A 133 -1.44 9.78 3.30
N PRO A 134 -0.46 9.61 2.39
CA PRO A 134 0.32 8.38 2.33
C PRO A 134 1.12 8.22 3.64
N VAL A 135 0.94 7.07 4.30
CA VAL A 135 1.64 6.72 5.54
C VAL A 135 2.93 5.99 5.23
N ALA A 136 2.85 4.94 4.43
CA ALA A 136 4.00 4.11 4.10
C ALA A 136 3.86 3.46 2.72
N MET A 137 5.00 3.08 2.15
CA MET A 137 5.12 2.19 1.00
C MET A 137 5.49 0.79 1.49
N LEU A 138 4.93 -0.22 0.84
CA LEU A 138 5.19 -1.62 1.08
C LEU A 138 5.47 -2.31 -0.25
N THR A 139 6.40 -3.26 -0.27
CA THR A 139 6.66 -4.13 -1.41
C THR A 139 7.19 -5.48 -0.91
N GLY A 140 7.18 -6.47 -1.73
CA GLY A 140 7.70 -7.79 -1.39
C GLY A 140 6.92 -8.91 -2.07
N GLN A 141 7.20 -10.12 -1.62
CA GLN A 141 6.47 -11.30 -2.07
C GLN A 141 5.04 -11.31 -1.50
N PRO A 142 4.07 -11.96 -2.17
CA PRO A 142 2.68 -12.02 -1.72
C PRO A 142 2.51 -12.49 -0.27
N GLU A 143 3.37 -13.41 0.17
CA GLU A 143 3.35 -14.00 1.52
C GLU A 143 4.04 -13.15 2.59
N GLN A 144 4.65 -12.02 2.23
CA GLN A 144 5.23 -11.09 3.20
C GLN A 144 4.16 -10.58 4.15
N HIS A 145 4.43 -10.65 5.45
CA HIS A 145 3.51 -10.19 6.48
C HIS A 145 3.91 -8.80 7.00
N TYR A 146 2.90 -8.04 7.39
CA TYR A 146 3.06 -6.72 8.00
C TYR A 146 2.13 -6.61 9.21
N LEU A 147 2.64 -6.10 10.30
CA LEU A 147 1.83 -5.67 11.44
C LEU A 147 1.27 -4.28 11.12
N LEU A 148 -0.04 -4.21 10.95
CA LEU A 148 -0.81 -2.97 10.79
C LEU A 148 -1.34 -2.55 12.14
N SER A 149 -1.22 -1.27 12.46
CA SER A 149 -1.69 -0.72 13.73
C SER A 149 -2.24 0.70 13.56
N GLY A 150 -3.17 1.07 14.41
CA GLY A 150 -3.76 2.41 14.48
C GLY A 150 -3.45 3.08 15.80
N SER A 151 -3.48 4.42 15.79
CA SER A 151 -3.23 5.25 16.96
C SER A 151 -4.20 4.98 18.13
N GLY A 152 -5.36 4.37 17.86
CA GLY A 152 -6.30 3.89 18.88
C GLY A 152 -5.90 2.60 19.62
N GLY A 153 -4.70 2.07 19.34
CA GLY A 153 -4.19 0.89 20.04
C GLY A 153 -4.74 -0.44 19.54
N TYR A 154 -5.25 -0.52 18.33
CA TYR A 154 -5.71 -1.73 17.66
C TYR A 154 -4.79 -2.09 16.51
N GLY A 155 -4.73 -3.39 16.18
CA GLY A 155 -3.93 -3.85 15.04
C GLY A 155 -4.03 -5.35 14.81
N PHE A 156 -3.42 -5.79 13.72
CA PHE A 156 -3.40 -7.17 13.28
C PHE A 156 -2.27 -7.39 12.27
N ILE A 157 -1.97 -8.63 12.00
CA ILE A 157 -1.00 -9.00 10.96
C ILE A 157 -1.76 -9.27 9.67
N ALA A 158 -1.31 -8.66 8.56
CA ALA A 158 -1.86 -8.89 7.23
C ALA A 158 -0.78 -9.36 6.28
N LYS A 159 -1.15 -10.16 5.26
CA LYS A 159 -0.28 -10.51 4.15
C LYS A 159 -0.28 -9.41 3.11
N LEU A 160 0.84 -9.22 2.42
CA LEU A 160 0.92 -8.26 1.33
C LEU A 160 -0.12 -8.56 0.23
N ALA A 161 -0.33 -9.86 -0.08
CA ALA A 161 -1.36 -10.30 -1.02
C ALA A 161 -2.77 -9.78 -0.68
N ASP A 162 -3.09 -9.68 0.60
CA ASP A 162 -4.38 -9.15 1.08
C ASP A 162 -4.48 -7.64 0.92
N MET A 163 -3.36 -6.92 0.78
CA MET A 163 -3.31 -5.48 0.61
C MET A 163 -3.32 -5.06 -0.85
N VAL A 164 -2.86 -5.92 -1.75
CA VAL A 164 -2.86 -5.67 -3.21
C VAL A 164 -4.29 -5.56 -3.72
N GLY A 165 -4.58 -4.52 -4.49
CA GLY A 165 -5.86 -4.25 -5.13
C GLY A 165 -5.68 -3.86 -6.60
N ARG A 166 -6.72 -4.00 -7.41
CA ARG A 166 -6.71 -3.65 -8.84
C ARG A 166 -7.40 -2.31 -9.14
N VAL A 167 -7.99 -1.69 -8.13
CA VAL A 167 -8.81 -0.49 -8.30
C VAL A 167 -8.00 0.74 -7.89
N LYS A 168 -7.96 1.78 -8.74
CA LYS A 168 -7.23 3.04 -8.46
C LYS A 168 -7.73 3.77 -7.22
N ALA A 169 -9.02 3.62 -6.87
CA ALA A 169 -9.61 4.15 -5.65
C ALA A 169 -9.21 3.37 -4.38
N GLY A 170 -8.33 2.37 -4.51
CA GLY A 170 -7.84 1.55 -3.41
C GLY A 170 -8.91 0.71 -2.72
N LYS A 171 -8.50 -0.05 -1.72
CA LYS A 171 -9.39 -0.85 -0.87
C LYS A 171 -9.13 -0.60 0.61
N VAL A 172 -10.16 -0.67 1.43
CA VAL A 172 -10.03 -0.60 2.88
C VAL A 172 -9.43 -1.91 3.38
N VAL A 173 -8.27 -1.83 4.04
CA VAL A 173 -7.61 -2.96 4.70
C VAL A 173 -7.70 -2.80 6.21
N MET A 174 -7.43 -1.59 6.72
CA MET A 174 -7.55 -1.31 8.15
C MET A 174 -8.71 -0.35 8.41
N THR A 175 -9.53 -0.66 9.40
CA THR A 175 -10.59 0.23 9.89
C THR A 175 -10.09 1.00 11.09
N VAL A 176 -10.10 2.32 11.01
CA VAL A 176 -9.77 3.24 12.10
C VAL A 176 -10.95 4.17 12.36
N ASP A 177 -11.11 4.64 13.59
CA ASP A 177 -12.13 5.62 13.91
C ASP A 177 -11.75 7.01 13.39
N SER A 178 -12.69 7.92 13.30
CA SER A 178 -12.49 9.25 12.69
C SER A 178 -11.42 10.12 13.37
N SER A 179 -11.13 9.85 14.64
CA SER A 179 -10.07 10.52 15.42
C SER A 179 -8.73 9.78 15.39
N GLU A 180 -8.70 8.60 14.79
CA GLU A 180 -7.52 7.74 14.75
C GLU A 180 -6.82 7.84 13.41
N THR A 181 -5.55 7.52 13.39
CA THR A 181 -4.71 7.42 12.19
C THR A 181 -3.99 6.09 12.15
N VAL A 182 -3.71 5.62 10.95
CA VAL A 182 -2.86 4.43 10.77
C VAL A 182 -1.42 4.78 11.05
N LEU A 183 -0.73 3.91 11.77
CA LEU A 183 0.71 4.01 12.02
C LEU A 183 1.52 3.33 10.90
N PRO A 184 2.81 3.67 10.76
CA PRO A 184 3.68 2.98 9.82
C PRO A 184 3.68 1.46 10.06
N PRO A 185 3.42 0.64 9.03
CA PRO A 185 3.43 -0.81 9.16
C PRO A 185 4.82 -1.34 9.49
N VAL A 186 4.86 -2.42 10.28
CA VAL A 186 6.12 -3.10 10.61
C VAL A 186 6.18 -4.43 9.87
N ALA A 187 7.26 -4.64 9.12
CA ALA A 187 7.48 -5.91 8.44
C ALA A 187 7.66 -7.05 9.45
N VAL A 188 7.00 -8.16 9.19
CA VAL A 188 7.05 -9.36 10.03
C VAL A 188 7.50 -10.54 9.17
N TYR A 189 8.62 -11.14 9.53
CA TYR A 189 9.09 -12.34 8.83
C TYR A 189 8.28 -13.57 9.24
N ALA A 190 8.08 -14.49 8.33
CA ALA A 190 7.34 -15.73 8.61
C ALA A 190 7.94 -16.53 9.78
N SER A 191 9.26 -16.54 9.91
CA SER A 191 9.98 -17.13 11.05
C SER A 191 9.63 -16.48 12.40
N SER A 192 9.34 -15.18 12.39
CA SER A 192 8.95 -14.43 13.60
C SER A 192 7.59 -14.84 14.13
N LEU A 193 6.66 -15.25 13.25
CA LEU A 193 5.31 -15.65 13.64
C LEU A 193 5.27 -16.95 14.45
N ILE A 194 6.24 -17.81 14.25
CA ILE A 194 6.37 -19.10 14.92
C ILE A 194 7.43 -19.08 16.04
N ASN A 195 8.15 -17.98 16.18
CA ASN A 195 9.18 -17.81 17.19
C ASN A 195 8.56 -17.34 18.51
N PRO A 196 8.61 -18.11 19.60
CA PRO A 196 8.04 -17.73 20.90
C PRO A 196 8.73 -16.50 21.52
N ASP A 197 9.99 -16.25 21.16
CA ASP A 197 10.78 -15.12 21.67
C ASP A 197 10.52 -13.82 20.91
N CYS A 198 9.77 -13.89 19.80
CA CYS A 198 9.43 -12.70 19.04
C CYS A 198 8.36 -11.87 19.75
N LYS A 199 8.71 -10.63 20.06
CA LYS A 199 7.86 -9.70 20.80
C LYS A 199 7.43 -8.53 19.95
N VAL A 200 6.22 -8.07 20.19
CA VAL A 200 5.71 -6.77 19.72
C VAL A 200 5.91 -5.79 20.88
N VAL A 201 6.61 -4.72 20.61
CA VAL A 201 6.84 -3.61 21.56
C VAL A 201 6.01 -2.42 21.13
N LEU A 202 5.27 -1.87 22.04
CA LEU A 202 4.36 -0.73 21.85
C LEU A 202 4.77 0.42 22.74
N ALA A 203 4.63 1.64 22.22
CA ALA A 203 4.79 2.84 23.02
C ALA A 203 3.66 3.84 22.75
N SER A 204 3.06 4.36 23.81
CA SER A 204 1.99 5.35 23.76
C SER A 204 2.49 6.77 24.05
N SER A 205 1.69 7.76 23.67
CA SER A 205 2.00 9.19 23.85
C SER A 205 2.15 9.63 25.32
N ASP A 206 1.57 8.85 26.24
CA ASP A 206 1.70 9.02 27.71
C ASP A 206 2.86 8.22 28.29
N HIS A 207 3.85 7.86 27.47
CA HIS A 207 5.10 7.19 27.80
C HIS A 207 4.91 5.81 28.46
N ARG A 208 3.86 5.08 28.05
CA ARG A 208 3.69 3.69 28.47
C ARG A 208 4.27 2.76 27.43
N LEU A 209 4.99 1.76 27.93
CA LEU A 209 5.57 0.70 27.12
C LEU A 209 4.93 -0.64 27.47
N LEU A 210 4.68 -1.45 26.46
CA LEU A 210 4.17 -2.81 26.60
C LEU A 210 4.86 -3.71 25.58
N ALA A 211 5.37 -4.84 26.05
CA ALA A 211 5.81 -5.93 25.18
C ALA A 211 4.91 -7.15 25.38
N PHE A 212 4.61 -7.86 24.31
CA PHE A 212 3.89 -9.15 24.39
C PHE A 212 4.30 -10.04 23.20
N SER A 213 3.99 -11.33 23.29
CA SER A 213 4.34 -12.28 22.22
C SER A 213 3.57 -11.98 20.92
N ILE A 214 4.27 -11.99 19.79
CA ILE A 214 3.65 -11.81 18.46
C ILE A 214 2.59 -12.90 18.19
N GLY A 215 2.74 -14.09 18.78
CA GLY A 215 1.77 -15.20 18.68
C GLY A 215 0.38 -14.89 19.26
N GLU A 216 0.23 -13.80 20.05
CA GLU A 216 -1.09 -13.33 20.51
C GLU A 216 -1.87 -12.57 19.41
N LEU A 217 -1.24 -12.27 18.28
CA LEU A 217 -1.88 -11.60 17.17
C LEU A 217 -2.48 -12.60 16.17
N LYS A 218 -3.47 -12.14 15.44
CA LYS A 218 -4.09 -12.90 14.35
C LYS A 218 -3.65 -12.36 12.99
N VAL A 219 -3.46 -13.27 12.04
CA VAL A 219 -3.35 -12.93 10.63
C VAL A 219 -4.74 -12.74 10.07
N MET A 220 -5.04 -11.57 9.53
CA MET A 220 -6.36 -11.19 9.02
C MET A 220 -6.20 -10.43 7.70
N PRO A 221 -7.11 -10.60 6.73
CA PRO A 221 -7.04 -9.90 5.45
C PRO A 221 -7.46 -8.43 5.55
N LYS A 222 -8.29 -8.08 6.53
CA LYS A 222 -8.80 -6.72 6.77
C LYS A 222 -9.51 -6.60 8.13
N GLY A 223 -9.68 -5.39 8.62
CA GLY A 223 -10.50 -5.06 9.79
C GLY A 223 -9.85 -4.05 10.72
N ARG A 224 -10.39 -3.87 11.92
CA ARG A 224 -9.77 -3.06 12.98
C ARG A 224 -8.67 -3.82 13.71
N GLY A 225 -8.76 -5.14 13.72
CA GLY A 225 -7.83 -5.99 14.44
C GLY A 225 -8.18 -6.19 15.91
N LEU A 226 -7.19 -6.62 16.68
CA LEU A 226 -7.28 -6.87 18.12
C LEU A 226 -6.74 -5.66 18.87
N GLN A 227 -7.24 -5.44 20.08
CA GLN A 227 -6.66 -4.43 20.96
C GLN A 227 -5.23 -4.84 21.33
N LEU A 228 -4.26 -4.05 20.88
CA LEU A 228 -2.84 -4.25 21.16
C LEU A 228 -2.49 -3.74 22.57
N MET A 229 -2.95 -2.51 22.87
CA MET A 229 -2.69 -1.81 24.12
C MET A 229 -3.95 -1.10 24.58
N SER A 230 -4.24 -1.11 25.87
CA SER A 230 -5.28 -0.27 26.46
C SER A 230 -4.68 1.11 26.74
N LEU A 231 -5.18 2.12 26.04
CA LEU A 231 -4.74 3.50 26.19
C LEU A 231 -5.50 4.19 27.34
N THR A 232 -4.87 5.17 27.94
CA THR A 232 -5.54 6.10 28.87
C THR A 232 -6.29 7.17 28.08
N ASP A 233 -7.23 7.87 28.72
CA ASP A 233 -8.00 8.92 28.08
C ASP A 233 -7.08 10.01 27.52
N GLY A 234 -7.27 10.32 26.24
CA GLY A 234 -6.46 11.30 25.49
C GLY A 234 -5.09 10.79 25.02
N ALA A 235 -4.68 9.55 25.37
CA ALA A 235 -3.44 8.96 24.86
C ALA A 235 -3.68 8.26 23.52
N SER A 236 -2.59 8.18 22.73
CA SER A 236 -2.55 7.47 21.46
C SER A 236 -1.37 6.51 21.41
N LEU A 237 -1.50 5.44 20.65
CA LEU A 237 -0.36 4.61 20.27
C LEU A 237 0.49 5.40 19.27
N GLU A 238 1.80 5.50 19.51
CA GLU A 238 2.70 6.28 18.64
C GLU A 238 3.72 5.39 17.92
N HIS A 239 4.25 4.38 18.60
CA HIS A 239 5.30 3.52 18.03
C HIS A 239 5.01 2.05 18.25
N VAL A 240 5.34 1.28 17.22
CA VAL A 240 5.23 -0.18 17.19
C VAL A 240 6.51 -0.75 16.62
N MET A 241 7.06 -1.75 17.27
CA MET A 241 8.25 -2.48 16.83
C MET A 241 8.04 -3.97 17.00
N VAL A 242 8.68 -4.77 16.16
CA VAL A 242 8.76 -6.23 16.30
C VAL A 242 10.22 -6.62 16.45
N THR A 243 10.55 -7.36 17.49
CA THR A 243 11.92 -7.74 17.77
C THR A 243 12.02 -9.14 18.37
N THR A 244 13.15 -9.80 18.15
CA THR A 244 13.58 -11.02 18.84
C THR A 244 14.71 -10.75 19.83
N SER A 245 15.20 -9.50 19.87
CA SER A 245 16.24 -9.08 20.79
C SER A 245 15.68 -8.99 22.22
N PRO A 246 16.42 -9.40 23.26
CA PRO A 246 16.04 -9.20 24.66
C PRO A 246 16.08 -7.74 25.09
N GLU A 247 16.71 -6.87 24.30
CA GLU A 247 16.91 -5.45 24.57
C GLU A 247 16.54 -4.62 23.35
N PHE A 248 16.13 -3.38 23.59
CA PHE A 248 15.82 -2.39 22.56
C PHE A 248 16.17 -0.99 23.05
N THR A 249 16.27 -0.05 22.14
CA THR A 249 16.59 1.34 22.45
C THR A 249 15.38 2.23 22.28
N VAL A 250 15.11 3.05 23.26
CA VAL A 250 14.13 4.15 23.21
C VAL A 250 14.86 5.44 22.92
N VAL A 251 14.46 6.13 21.86
CA VAL A 251 14.98 7.47 21.53
C VAL A 251 13.94 8.49 21.89
N SER A 252 14.28 9.45 22.74
CA SER A 252 13.44 10.58 23.12
C SER A 252 14.10 11.91 22.77
N VAL A 253 13.29 12.94 22.57
CA VAL A 253 13.76 14.30 22.25
C VAL A 253 13.30 15.24 23.34
N GLY A 254 14.27 15.82 24.05
CA GLY A 254 14.04 16.84 25.08
C GLY A 254 13.54 18.16 24.50
N ARG A 255 13.07 19.07 25.38
CA ARG A 255 12.52 20.39 25.02
C ARG A 255 13.45 21.28 24.19
N ARG A 256 14.77 21.05 24.27
CA ARG A 256 15.79 21.79 23.50
C ARG A 256 16.27 21.08 22.24
N GLY A 257 15.58 19.99 21.84
CA GLY A 257 15.96 19.20 20.67
C GLY A 257 17.08 18.19 20.89
N ALA A 258 17.60 18.06 22.12
CA ALA A 258 18.61 17.05 22.46
C ALA A 258 17.98 15.66 22.43
N GLU A 259 18.63 14.73 21.72
CA GLU A 259 18.24 13.34 21.69
C GLU A 259 18.86 12.58 22.88
N HIS A 260 18.02 11.81 23.55
CA HIS A 260 18.43 10.89 24.60
C HIS A 260 18.11 9.47 24.16
N GLN A 261 19.08 8.59 24.35
CA GLN A 261 18.91 7.16 24.04
C GLN A 261 18.99 6.38 25.33
N GLU A 262 17.99 5.55 25.56
CA GLU A 262 17.93 4.67 26.72
C GLU A 262 17.73 3.22 26.26
N LYS A 263 18.60 2.35 26.75
CA LYS A 263 18.54 0.91 26.45
C LYS A 263 17.72 0.21 27.51
N LEU A 264 16.67 -0.49 27.09
CA LEU A 264 15.71 -1.17 27.96
C LEU A 264 15.67 -2.66 27.64
N ARG A 265 15.32 -3.46 28.64
CA ARG A 265 15.11 -4.89 28.48
C ARG A 265 13.62 -5.18 28.26
N ILE A 266 13.34 -6.09 27.34
CA ILE A 266 11.97 -6.57 27.09
C ILE A 266 11.32 -7.09 28.36
N ALA A 267 12.08 -7.82 29.20
CA ALA A 267 11.59 -8.39 30.47
C ALA A 267 11.02 -7.32 31.44
N ASP A 268 11.51 -6.08 31.35
CA ASP A 268 11.04 -5.00 32.25
C ASP A 268 9.64 -4.49 31.86
N ILE A 269 9.22 -4.68 30.60
CA ILE A 269 7.93 -4.22 30.05
C ILE A 269 7.04 -5.38 29.56
N ASP A 270 7.47 -6.62 29.76
CA ASP A 270 6.71 -7.81 29.29
C ASP A 270 5.35 -7.91 29.98
N GLY A 271 4.35 -8.27 29.22
CA GLY A 271 2.97 -8.37 29.68
C GLY A 271 2.09 -9.11 28.70
N LYS A 272 0.78 -9.00 28.87
CA LYS A 272 -0.22 -9.56 27.96
C LYS A 272 -0.78 -8.46 27.05
N ARG A 273 -1.09 -8.82 25.81
CA ARG A 273 -1.78 -7.96 24.85
C ARG A 273 -3.02 -7.31 25.48
N GLY A 274 -3.29 -6.07 25.12
CA GLY A 274 -4.47 -5.32 25.58
C GLY A 274 -4.35 -4.76 27.01
N LYS A 275 -3.18 -4.85 27.65
CA LYS A 275 -2.91 -4.18 28.93
C LYS A 275 -2.43 -2.74 28.70
N LYS A 276 -2.47 -1.91 29.77
CA LYS A 276 -2.05 -0.49 29.71
C LYS A 276 -0.54 -0.29 29.56
N GLY A 277 0.26 -1.33 29.82
CA GLY A 277 1.71 -1.21 29.85
C GLY A 277 2.25 -0.49 31.09
N LYS A 278 3.57 -0.39 31.17
CA LYS A 278 4.30 0.27 32.26
C LYS A 278 4.68 1.69 31.87
N VAL A 279 4.55 2.61 32.80
CA VAL A 279 5.01 4.00 32.61
C VAL A 279 6.53 4.00 32.67
N LEU A 280 7.14 4.67 31.69
CA LEU A 280 8.56 4.91 31.67
C LEU A 280 8.80 6.41 31.96
N GLU A 281 9.74 6.71 32.85
CA GLU A 281 10.16 8.08 33.14
C GLU A 281 11.10 8.56 32.04
N ILE A 282 10.53 8.91 30.87
CA ILE A 282 11.30 9.44 29.74
C ILE A 282 11.33 10.97 29.82
N SER A 283 12.51 11.54 29.68
CA SER A 283 12.70 12.99 29.58
C SER A 283 12.43 13.45 28.15
N GLY A 284 11.24 14.03 27.91
CA GLY A 284 10.88 14.57 26.59
C GLY A 284 9.88 13.71 25.83
N ARG A 285 9.71 13.99 24.51
CA ARG A 285 8.80 13.25 23.63
C ARG A 285 9.51 12.02 23.05
N LEU A 286 8.82 10.91 23.01
CA LEU A 286 9.31 9.71 22.33
C LEU A 286 9.43 9.98 20.82
N LYS A 287 10.58 9.60 20.24
CA LYS A 287 10.87 9.77 18.81
C LYS A 287 10.83 8.45 18.06
N SER A 288 11.43 7.40 18.60
CA SER A 288 11.47 6.08 17.96
C SER A 288 11.83 4.98 18.94
N LEU A 289 11.52 3.74 18.51
CA LEU A 289 12.00 2.49 19.09
C LEU A 289 12.94 1.83 18.06
N SER A 290 14.06 1.26 18.52
CA SER A 290 15.04 0.58 17.66
C SER A 290 15.74 -0.60 18.37
#